data_ab5f1d110412c822d7abedc909aa7dee
#
_entry.id   ab5f1d110412c822d7abedc909aa7dee
#
_cell.length_a   1.000
_cell.length_b   1.000
_cell.length_c   1.000
_cell.angle_alpha   90.00
_cell.angle_beta   90.00
_cell.angle_gamma   90.00
#
_symmetry.space_group_name_H-M   'P 1'
#
loop_
_entity.id
_entity.type
_entity.pdbx_description
1 polymer ?
#
loop_
_entity_poly.entity_id
_entity_poly.type
_entity_poly.pdbx_seq_one_letter_code
_entity_poly.pdbx_strand_id
1 'polypeptide(L)'
;IIQNAAAGVVGAFVHKLAEKERIPLINIVRRPAHVDLLKSQGAAFVLNLRDKEFESQFKELAHKLKATIAFDAVGGEHSGQLLNNMPSNSKVLLYGGLSGQNASNFDILGTIFHKKSFEGFNLGDWMRETKPEHFNEVSNFLQDLIINKEVETKIQRVIKLEDAFDGLYQYVTKMSDGKVIFNPTII
;
A
#
# COMPACT_ATOMS: atom_id res chain seq x y z
N ILE A 1 -2.89 -12.00 -2.31
CA ILE A 1 -2.83 -10.86 -1.39
C ILE A 1 -3.49 -9.63 -1.99
N ILE A 2 -3.74 -8.61 -1.17
CA ILE A 2 -4.40 -7.36 -1.55
C ILE A 2 -3.56 -6.20 -1.02
N GLN A 3 -3.54 -5.07 -1.72
CA GLN A 3 -3.04 -3.79 -1.19
C GLN A 3 -3.90 -2.62 -1.65
N ASN A 4 -4.07 -1.62 -0.80
CA ASN A 4 -4.57 -0.30 -1.20
C ASN A 4 -3.44 0.73 -1.31
N ALA A 5 -3.74 1.93 -1.77
CA ALA A 5 -2.74 2.95 -2.11
C ALA A 5 -1.60 2.41 -3.02
N ALA A 6 -1.93 1.45 -3.88
CA ALA A 6 -0.99 0.63 -4.63
C ALA A 6 -0.02 1.41 -5.53
N ALA A 7 -0.38 2.63 -5.97
CA ALA A 7 0.48 3.50 -6.78
C ALA A 7 1.52 4.29 -5.95
N GLY A 8 1.59 4.06 -4.63
CA GLY A 8 2.59 4.65 -3.76
C GLY A 8 3.92 3.88 -3.76
N VAL A 9 4.95 4.43 -3.09
CA VAL A 9 6.27 3.80 -3.03
C VAL A 9 6.23 2.41 -2.38
N VAL A 10 5.56 2.26 -1.23
CA VAL A 10 5.40 0.95 -0.58
C VAL A 10 4.65 -0.01 -1.51
N GLY A 11 3.61 0.48 -2.19
CA GLY A 11 2.86 -0.32 -3.16
C GLY A 11 3.72 -0.86 -4.30
N ALA A 12 4.69 -0.09 -4.79
CA ALA A 12 5.63 -0.54 -5.81
C ALA A 12 6.52 -1.69 -5.30
N PHE A 13 7.02 -1.60 -4.06
CA PHE A 13 7.78 -2.70 -3.44
C PHE A 13 6.92 -3.95 -3.27
N VAL A 14 5.70 -3.82 -2.74
CA VAL A 14 4.78 -4.96 -2.58
C VAL A 14 4.45 -5.59 -3.93
N HIS A 15 4.25 -4.79 -4.98
CA HIS A 15 4.02 -5.27 -6.33
C HIS A 15 5.22 -6.09 -6.84
N LYS A 16 6.44 -5.55 -6.68
CA LYS A 16 7.65 -6.23 -7.12
C LYS A 16 7.91 -7.52 -6.36
N LEU A 17 7.70 -7.52 -5.06
CA LEU A 17 7.80 -8.71 -4.23
C LEU A 17 6.79 -9.80 -4.64
N ALA A 18 5.53 -9.40 -4.84
CA ALA A 18 4.49 -10.32 -5.27
C ALA A 18 4.80 -10.93 -6.65
N GLU A 19 5.37 -10.14 -7.58
CA GLU A 19 5.84 -10.63 -8.88
C GLU A 19 6.95 -11.68 -8.73
N LYS A 20 7.99 -11.37 -7.94
CA LYS A 20 9.12 -12.27 -7.70
C LYS A 20 8.67 -13.61 -7.08
N GLU A 21 7.78 -13.54 -6.11
CA GLU A 21 7.25 -14.70 -5.40
C GLU A 21 6.07 -15.37 -6.12
N ARG A 22 5.65 -14.85 -7.27
CA ARG A 22 4.51 -15.33 -8.06
C ARG A 22 3.21 -15.38 -7.25
N ILE A 23 3.03 -14.42 -6.36
CA ILE A 23 1.83 -14.27 -5.51
C ILE A 23 0.82 -13.38 -6.24
N PRO A 24 -0.40 -13.84 -6.53
CA PRO A 24 -1.44 -13.00 -7.10
C PRO A 24 -1.71 -11.79 -6.20
N LEU A 25 -1.61 -10.58 -6.74
CA LEU A 25 -1.81 -9.32 -6.02
C LEU A 25 -2.94 -8.51 -6.61
N ILE A 26 -3.95 -8.20 -5.79
CA ILE A 26 -5.01 -7.25 -6.12
C ILE A 26 -4.55 -5.85 -5.68
N ASN A 27 -4.42 -4.96 -6.65
CA ASN A 27 -4.03 -3.58 -6.45
C ASN A 27 -5.27 -2.69 -6.42
N ILE A 28 -5.49 -1.94 -5.35
CA ILE A 28 -6.60 -1.01 -5.21
C ILE A 28 -6.07 0.42 -5.28
N VAL A 29 -6.61 1.20 -6.19
CA VAL A 29 -6.28 2.61 -6.40
C VAL A 29 -7.53 3.48 -6.42
N ARG A 30 -7.37 4.80 -6.37
CA ARG A 30 -8.49 5.75 -6.30
C ARG A 30 -8.64 6.61 -7.57
N ARG A 31 -7.64 6.62 -8.43
CA ARG A 31 -7.60 7.48 -9.63
C ARG A 31 -7.48 6.61 -10.89
N PRO A 32 -8.26 6.89 -11.96
CA PRO A 32 -8.14 6.14 -13.22
C PRO A 32 -6.71 6.10 -13.76
N ALA A 33 -5.99 7.22 -13.73
CA ALA A 33 -4.60 7.29 -14.18
C ALA A 33 -3.66 6.31 -13.45
N HIS A 34 -3.97 5.94 -12.20
CA HIS A 34 -3.19 4.93 -11.47
C HIS A 34 -3.54 3.50 -11.90
N VAL A 35 -4.75 3.27 -12.41
CA VAL A 35 -5.11 1.97 -13.01
C VAL A 35 -4.24 1.74 -14.24
N ASP A 36 -4.16 2.74 -15.13
CA ASP A 36 -3.37 2.65 -16.35
C ASP A 36 -1.88 2.50 -16.04
N LEU A 37 -1.39 3.27 -15.06
CA LEU A 37 0.00 3.18 -14.59
C LEU A 37 0.35 1.77 -14.12
N LEU A 38 -0.44 1.18 -13.21
CA LEU A 38 -0.13 -0.14 -12.67
C LEU A 38 -0.27 -1.24 -13.73
N LYS A 39 -1.25 -1.12 -14.63
CA LYS A 39 -1.38 -2.06 -15.76
C LYS A 39 -0.18 -1.97 -16.70
N SER A 40 0.34 -0.77 -16.99
CA SER A 40 1.55 -0.60 -17.81
C SER A 40 2.81 -1.17 -17.15
N GLN A 41 2.80 -1.30 -15.82
CA GLN A 41 3.85 -1.94 -15.02
C GLN A 41 3.65 -3.47 -14.84
N GLY A 42 2.69 -4.06 -15.54
CA GLY A 42 2.44 -5.50 -15.51
C GLY A 42 1.49 -6.00 -14.42
N ALA A 43 0.82 -5.10 -13.67
CA ALA A 43 -0.15 -5.52 -12.66
C ALA A 43 -1.37 -6.20 -13.31
N ALA A 44 -1.57 -7.48 -13.01
CA ALA A 44 -2.65 -8.28 -13.58
C ALA A 44 -4.04 -7.90 -13.03
N PHE A 45 -4.11 -7.50 -11.75
CA PHE A 45 -5.36 -7.20 -11.07
C PHE A 45 -5.30 -5.81 -10.48
N VAL A 46 -6.04 -4.87 -11.07
CA VAL A 46 -6.11 -3.48 -10.61
C VAL A 46 -7.56 -3.05 -10.55
N LEU A 47 -8.01 -2.59 -9.39
CA LEU A 47 -9.37 -2.11 -9.15
C LEU A 47 -9.34 -0.62 -8.77
N ASN A 48 -10.30 0.14 -9.31
CA ASN A 48 -10.50 1.52 -8.92
C ASN A 48 -11.61 1.61 -7.88
N LEU A 49 -11.27 2.07 -6.68
CA LEU A 49 -12.20 2.24 -5.56
C LEU A 49 -13.43 3.11 -5.87
N ARG A 50 -13.34 3.98 -6.88
CA ARG A 50 -14.43 4.88 -7.29
C ARG A 50 -15.40 4.28 -8.30
N ASP A 51 -15.11 3.11 -8.83
CA ASP A 51 -15.98 2.46 -9.78
C ASP A 51 -17.24 1.96 -9.08
N LYS A 52 -18.39 2.10 -9.72
CA LYS A 52 -19.69 1.71 -9.14
C LYS A 52 -19.75 0.22 -8.78
N GLU A 53 -19.03 -0.59 -9.52
CA GLU A 53 -19.00 -2.05 -9.35
C GLU A 53 -17.79 -2.52 -8.52
N PHE A 54 -17.03 -1.58 -7.92
CA PHE A 54 -15.81 -1.91 -7.19
C PHE A 54 -16.03 -3.03 -6.16
N GLU A 55 -17.06 -2.90 -5.34
CA GLU A 55 -17.29 -3.84 -4.22
C GLU A 55 -17.59 -5.25 -4.71
N SER A 56 -18.44 -5.39 -5.72
CA SER A 56 -18.77 -6.70 -6.32
C SER A 56 -17.56 -7.32 -7.01
N GLN A 57 -16.82 -6.54 -7.80
CA GLN A 57 -15.61 -7.01 -8.47
C GLN A 57 -14.51 -7.38 -7.47
N PHE A 58 -14.34 -6.59 -6.41
CA PHE A 58 -13.36 -6.86 -5.38
C PHE A 58 -13.68 -8.17 -4.64
N LYS A 59 -14.93 -8.36 -4.20
CA LYS A 59 -15.38 -9.57 -3.53
C LYS A 59 -15.17 -10.81 -4.42
N GLU A 60 -15.63 -10.76 -5.66
CA GLU A 60 -15.46 -11.87 -6.61
C GLU A 60 -13.98 -12.22 -6.79
N LEU A 61 -13.14 -11.21 -7.04
CA LEU A 61 -11.71 -11.41 -7.30
C LEU A 61 -10.96 -11.90 -6.06
N ALA A 62 -11.23 -11.34 -4.88
CA ALA A 62 -10.63 -11.77 -3.63
C ALA A 62 -10.93 -13.24 -3.33
N HIS A 63 -12.17 -13.68 -3.55
CA HIS A 63 -12.58 -15.08 -3.38
C HIS A 63 -11.97 -16.00 -4.43
N LYS A 64 -11.98 -15.59 -5.72
CA LYS A 64 -11.38 -16.35 -6.82
C LYS A 64 -9.89 -16.60 -6.60
N LEU A 65 -9.15 -15.58 -6.15
CA LEU A 65 -7.72 -15.67 -5.89
C LEU A 65 -7.38 -16.17 -4.48
N LYS A 66 -8.39 -16.46 -3.65
CA LYS A 66 -8.24 -16.83 -2.23
C LYS A 66 -7.32 -15.84 -1.49
N ALA A 67 -7.50 -14.55 -1.74
CA ALA A 67 -6.69 -13.50 -1.18
C ALA A 67 -7.09 -13.25 0.28
N THR A 68 -6.28 -13.73 1.22
CA THR A 68 -6.57 -13.73 2.67
C THR A 68 -5.75 -12.71 3.47
N ILE A 69 -4.82 -11.98 2.84
CA ILE A 69 -4.03 -10.93 3.49
C ILE A 69 -4.21 -9.63 2.71
N ALA A 70 -4.57 -8.57 3.40
CA ALA A 70 -4.62 -7.22 2.85
C ALA A 70 -3.69 -6.28 3.60
N PHE A 71 -2.91 -5.50 2.86
CA PHE A 71 -2.07 -4.42 3.35
C PHE A 71 -2.82 -3.10 3.20
N ASP A 72 -3.14 -2.47 4.34
CA ASP A 72 -3.94 -1.25 4.40
C ASP A 72 -3.08 -0.04 4.81
N ALA A 73 -2.86 0.87 3.88
CA ALA A 73 -2.20 2.15 4.10
C ALA A 73 -3.19 3.28 4.43
N VAL A 74 -4.48 3.06 4.24
CA VAL A 74 -5.49 4.11 4.18
C VAL A 74 -6.26 4.27 5.48
N GLY A 75 -6.70 3.19 6.08
CA GLY A 75 -7.58 3.24 7.24
C GLY A 75 -9.01 3.70 6.89
N GLY A 76 -9.72 4.21 7.91
CA GLY A 76 -11.09 4.68 7.75
C GLY A 76 -12.07 3.53 7.47
N GLU A 77 -13.15 3.82 6.78
CA GLU A 77 -14.17 2.84 6.39
C GLU A 77 -13.64 1.75 5.44
N HIS A 78 -12.55 2.05 4.72
CA HIS A 78 -11.94 1.09 3.78
C HIS A 78 -11.37 -0.14 4.48
N SER A 79 -10.91 -0.02 5.73
CA SER A 79 -10.44 -1.16 6.50
C SER A 79 -11.53 -2.23 6.66
N GLY A 80 -12.72 -1.81 7.06
CA GLY A 80 -13.88 -2.70 7.17
C GLY A 80 -14.33 -3.21 5.79
N GLN A 81 -14.38 -2.34 4.77
CA GLN A 81 -14.75 -2.73 3.42
C GLN A 81 -13.81 -3.82 2.87
N LEU A 82 -12.50 -3.71 3.11
CA LEU A 82 -11.53 -4.75 2.74
C LEU A 82 -11.88 -6.07 3.45
N LEU A 83 -11.94 -6.05 4.78
CA LEU A 83 -12.13 -7.26 5.57
C LEU A 83 -13.47 -7.95 5.28
N ASN A 84 -14.55 -7.18 5.12
CA ASN A 84 -15.89 -7.71 4.88
C ASN A 84 -15.97 -8.52 3.57
N ASN A 85 -15.30 -8.04 2.53
CA ASN A 85 -15.35 -8.64 1.19
C ASN A 85 -14.29 -9.72 0.94
N MET A 86 -13.36 -9.93 1.88
CA MET A 86 -12.34 -10.99 1.79
C MET A 86 -12.91 -12.36 2.18
N PRO A 87 -12.27 -13.47 1.76
CA PRO A 87 -12.65 -14.84 2.17
C PRO A 87 -12.58 -15.05 3.70
N SER A 88 -13.04 -16.21 4.18
CA SER A 88 -12.83 -16.64 5.56
C SER A 88 -11.34 -16.81 5.88
N ASN A 89 -10.96 -16.68 7.15
CA ASN A 89 -9.58 -16.71 7.66
C ASN A 89 -8.70 -15.58 7.10
N SER A 90 -9.29 -14.43 6.82
CA SER A 90 -8.58 -13.27 6.27
C SER A 90 -8.10 -12.33 7.36
N LYS A 91 -7.04 -11.60 7.02
CA LYS A 91 -6.41 -10.60 7.87
C LYS A 91 -6.20 -9.29 7.10
N VAL A 92 -6.53 -8.16 7.71
CA VAL A 92 -6.10 -6.84 7.27
C VAL A 92 -4.98 -6.37 8.19
N LEU A 93 -3.83 -6.01 7.61
CA LEU A 93 -2.70 -5.38 8.28
C LEU A 93 -2.71 -3.88 7.98
N LEU A 94 -3.08 -3.08 8.98
CA LEU A 94 -3.06 -1.63 8.91
C LEU A 94 -1.67 -1.12 9.25
N TYR A 95 -0.99 -0.49 8.29
CA TYR A 95 0.34 0.09 8.49
C TYR A 95 0.41 1.59 8.22
N GLY A 96 -0.72 2.21 7.84
CA GLY A 96 -0.82 3.65 7.59
C GLY A 96 -2.22 4.19 7.83
N GLY A 97 -2.36 5.51 7.84
CA GLY A 97 -3.62 6.20 8.10
C GLY A 97 -3.87 7.37 7.13
N LEU A 98 -3.71 7.13 5.81
CA LEU A 98 -3.83 8.17 4.79
C LEU A 98 -5.20 8.84 4.71
N SER A 99 -6.25 8.21 5.24
CA SER A 99 -7.59 8.82 5.34
C SER A 99 -7.70 9.86 6.44
N GLY A 100 -6.81 9.82 7.45
CA GLY A 100 -6.92 10.59 8.67
C GLY A 100 -8.11 10.18 9.56
N GLN A 101 -8.77 9.06 9.28
CA GLN A 101 -9.95 8.58 9.99
C GLN A 101 -9.67 7.23 10.67
N ASN A 102 -10.36 6.99 11.78
CA ASN A 102 -10.30 5.70 12.46
C ASN A 102 -10.87 4.58 11.58
N ALA A 103 -10.24 3.40 11.63
CA ALA A 103 -10.75 2.21 10.96
C ALA A 103 -12.16 1.86 11.46
N SER A 104 -13.07 1.62 10.52
CA SER A 104 -14.49 1.44 10.80
C SER A 104 -15.18 0.53 9.80
N ASN A 105 -16.51 0.40 9.91
CA ASN A 105 -17.36 -0.35 8.98
C ASN A 105 -17.09 -1.86 8.95
N PHE A 106 -16.72 -2.45 10.11
CA PHE A 106 -16.51 -3.89 10.21
C PHE A 106 -17.84 -4.65 10.39
N ASP A 107 -18.06 -5.69 9.60
CA ASP A 107 -19.09 -6.69 9.85
C ASP A 107 -18.67 -7.57 11.05
N ILE A 108 -19.28 -7.29 12.21
CA ILE A 108 -18.95 -7.96 13.48
C ILE A 108 -19.23 -9.47 13.39
N LEU A 109 -20.39 -9.86 12.86
CA LEU A 109 -20.76 -11.27 12.75
C LEU A 109 -19.90 -12.01 11.72
N GLY A 110 -19.65 -11.36 10.58
CA GLY A 110 -18.73 -11.89 9.58
C GLY A 110 -17.31 -12.06 10.12
N THR A 111 -16.85 -11.13 10.95
CA THR A 111 -15.54 -11.22 11.60
C THR A 111 -15.48 -12.43 12.55
N ILE A 112 -16.49 -12.61 13.40
CA ILE A 112 -16.54 -13.71 14.37
C ILE A 112 -16.66 -15.07 13.66
N PHE A 113 -17.67 -15.22 12.79
CA PHE A 113 -18.01 -16.53 12.20
C PHE A 113 -17.07 -16.94 11.06
N HIS A 114 -16.39 -16.01 10.42
CA HIS A 114 -15.45 -16.31 9.34
C HIS A 114 -13.98 -16.17 9.75
N LYS A 115 -13.69 -16.09 11.06
CA LYS A 115 -12.32 -16.02 11.61
C LYS A 115 -11.47 -14.96 10.93
N LYS A 116 -12.01 -13.76 10.81
CA LYS A 116 -11.31 -12.62 10.23
C LYS A 116 -10.63 -11.81 11.32
N SER A 117 -9.50 -11.19 11.02
CA SER A 117 -8.76 -10.33 11.96
C SER A 117 -8.35 -9.00 11.33
N PHE A 118 -8.21 -8.00 12.19
CA PHE A 118 -7.68 -6.68 11.85
C PHE A 118 -6.57 -6.36 12.83
N GLU A 119 -5.37 -6.06 12.32
CA GLU A 119 -4.17 -5.87 13.12
C GLU A 119 -3.43 -4.61 12.68
N GLY A 120 -2.85 -3.89 13.64
CA GLY A 120 -1.92 -2.81 13.36
C GLY A 120 -0.50 -3.34 13.16
N PHE A 121 0.25 -2.75 12.22
CA PHE A 121 1.67 -2.99 12.04
C PHE A 121 2.44 -1.70 12.27
N ASN A 122 3.36 -1.71 13.23
CA ASN A 122 4.27 -0.61 13.52
C ASN A 122 5.69 -0.97 13.08
N LEU A 123 6.19 -0.28 12.06
CA LEU A 123 7.54 -0.49 11.54
C LEU A 123 8.61 -0.24 12.63
N GLY A 124 8.42 0.78 13.49
CA GLY A 124 9.38 1.09 14.55
C GLY A 124 9.50 -0.03 15.59
N ASP A 125 8.38 -0.68 15.93
CA ASP A 125 8.38 -1.85 16.83
C ASP A 125 9.07 -3.03 16.16
N TRP A 126 8.72 -3.31 14.90
CA TRP A 126 9.36 -4.36 14.13
C TRP A 126 10.89 -4.18 14.06
N MET A 127 11.36 -2.94 13.80
CA MET A 127 12.80 -2.63 13.75
C MET A 127 13.50 -2.85 15.11
N ARG A 128 12.82 -2.56 16.23
CA ARG A 128 13.39 -2.75 17.58
C ARG A 128 13.43 -4.21 18.01
N GLU A 129 12.44 -4.99 17.60
CA GLU A 129 12.25 -6.38 18.02
C GLU A 129 12.95 -7.38 17.08
N THR A 130 13.24 -6.97 15.86
CA THR A 130 13.92 -7.80 14.85
C THR A 130 15.40 -7.93 15.17
N LYS A 131 15.93 -9.16 15.09
CA LYS A 131 17.36 -9.40 15.22
C LYS A 131 18.15 -8.62 14.17
N PRO A 132 19.32 -8.06 14.54
CA PRO A 132 20.14 -7.26 13.61
C PRO A 132 20.46 -7.97 12.31
N GLU A 133 20.70 -9.27 12.34
CA GLU A 133 21.03 -10.07 11.16
C GLU A 133 19.84 -10.08 10.18
N HIS A 134 18.62 -10.33 10.67
CA HIS A 134 17.43 -10.34 9.83
C HIS A 134 17.06 -8.93 9.34
N PHE A 135 17.23 -7.91 10.19
CA PHE A 135 17.05 -6.53 9.74
C PHE A 135 18.00 -6.17 8.59
N ASN A 136 19.28 -6.54 8.70
CA ASN A 136 20.27 -6.30 7.66
C ASN A 136 19.95 -7.07 6.37
N GLU A 137 19.52 -8.32 6.48
CA GLU A 137 19.09 -9.13 5.34
C GLU A 137 17.96 -8.45 4.57
N VAL A 138 16.88 -8.06 5.26
CA VAL A 138 15.74 -7.37 4.65
C VAL A 138 16.16 -6.03 4.06
N SER A 139 16.97 -5.24 4.79
CA SER A 139 17.47 -3.94 4.34
C SER A 139 18.30 -4.06 3.06
N ASN A 140 19.25 -4.98 3.03
CA ASN A 140 20.10 -5.22 1.86
C ASN A 140 19.27 -5.65 0.66
N PHE A 141 18.34 -6.59 0.86
CA PHE A 141 17.45 -7.03 -0.20
C PHE A 141 16.63 -5.88 -0.81
N LEU A 142 16.07 -4.99 0.03
CA LEU A 142 15.30 -3.82 -0.46
C LEU A 142 16.21 -2.80 -1.18
N GLN A 143 17.44 -2.61 -0.70
CA GLN A 143 18.42 -1.75 -1.36
C GLN A 143 18.82 -2.31 -2.74
N ASP A 144 19.00 -3.63 -2.87
CA ASP A 144 19.31 -4.27 -4.13
C ASP A 144 18.19 -4.06 -5.16
N LEU A 145 16.92 -4.07 -4.76
CA LEU A 145 15.81 -3.76 -5.67
C LEU A 145 15.93 -2.33 -6.25
N ILE A 146 16.39 -1.38 -5.45
CA ILE A 146 16.59 0.01 -5.89
C ILE A 146 17.83 0.12 -6.78
N ILE A 147 18.97 -0.45 -6.36
CA ILE A 147 20.24 -0.42 -7.08
C ILE A 147 20.09 -1.05 -8.48
N ASN A 148 19.38 -2.17 -8.55
CA ASN A 148 19.11 -2.88 -9.80
C ASN A 148 17.98 -2.26 -10.63
N LYS A 149 17.41 -1.13 -10.19
CA LYS A 149 16.29 -0.43 -10.83
C LYS A 149 15.03 -1.30 -11.01
N GLU A 150 14.85 -2.28 -10.13
CA GLU A 150 13.65 -3.10 -10.12
C GLU A 150 12.46 -2.39 -9.45
N VAL A 151 12.77 -1.46 -8.52
CA VAL A 151 11.81 -0.52 -7.95
C VAL A 151 12.42 0.88 -8.00
N GLU A 152 11.68 1.82 -8.54
CA GLU A 152 12.10 3.22 -8.62
C GLU A 152 11.18 4.12 -7.78
N THR A 153 11.78 5.06 -7.07
CA THR A 153 11.06 6.13 -6.39
C THR A 153 11.05 7.37 -7.27
N LYS A 154 9.89 7.71 -7.82
CA LYS A 154 9.75 8.94 -8.59
C LYS A 154 10.02 10.15 -7.71
N ILE A 155 10.94 11.01 -8.13
CA ILE A 155 11.20 12.31 -7.52
C ILE A 155 10.33 13.35 -8.21
N GLN A 156 9.41 13.96 -7.48
CA GLN A 156 8.55 15.02 -7.98
C GLN A 156 9.33 16.33 -8.11
N ARG A 157 10.06 16.69 -7.06
CA ARG A 157 10.87 17.91 -6.99
C ARG A 157 12.03 17.76 -6.03
N VAL A 158 13.09 18.52 -6.32
CA VAL A 158 14.17 18.83 -5.38
C VAL A 158 14.01 20.30 -5.02
N ILE A 159 13.94 20.62 -3.73
CA ILE A 159 13.71 21.99 -3.23
C ILE A 159 14.75 22.39 -2.20
N LYS A 160 14.93 23.69 -2.04
CA LYS A 160 15.80 24.27 -1.00
C LYS A 160 15.18 24.05 0.39
N LEU A 161 16.01 24.10 1.42
CA LEU A 161 15.53 23.96 2.79
C LEU A 161 14.63 25.14 3.20
N GLU A 162 14.93 26.35 2.69
CA GLU A 162 14.14 27.56 2.93
C GLU A 162 12.71 27.45 2.41
N ASP A 163 12.50 26.68 1.33
CA ASP A 163 11.19 26.47 0.71
C ASP A 163 10.41 25.29 1.35
N ALA A 164 10.89 24.74 2.47
CA ALA A 164 10.38 23.51 3.08
C ALA A 164 8.87 23.57 3.38
N PHE A 165 8.39 24.65 3.96
CA PHE A 165 6.97 24.81 4.31
C PHE A 165 6.07 24.76 3.10
N ASP A 166 6.35 25.57 2.09
CA ASP A 166 5.57 25.63 0.86
C ASP A 166 5.69 24.32 0.08
N GLY A 167 6.89 23.76 0.02
CA GLY A 167 7.16 22.49 -0.63
C GLY A 167 6.42 21.32 0.00
N LEU A 168 6.35 21.22 1.32
CA LEU A 168 5.60 20.20 2.04
C LEU A 168 4.10 20.40 1.91
N TYR A 169 3.61 21.63 2.01
CA TYR A 169 2.20 21.94 1.81
C TYR A 169 1.70 21.48 0.43
N GLN A 170 2.47 21.80 -0.61
CA GLN A 170 2.15 21.34 -1.97
C GLN A 170 2.29 19.83 -2.13
N TYR A 171 3.27 19.21 -1.47
CA TYR A 171 3.47 17.76 -1.50
C TYR A 171 2.27 17.01 -0.94
N VAL A 172 1.72 17.45 0.22
CA VAL A 172 0.56 16.80 0.86
C VAL A 172 -0.65 16.73 -0.08
N THR A 173 -0.82 17.72 -0.96
CA THR A 173 -1.93 17.74 -1.93
C THR A 173 -1.70 16.80 -3.12
N LYS A 174 -0.44 16.40 -3.39
CA LYS A 174 -0.02 15.65 -4.59
C LYS A 174 0.97 14.51 -4.28
N MET A 175 0.84 13.85 -3.14
CA MET A 175 1.78 12.80 -2.69
C MET A 175 1.98 11.64 -3.68
N SER A 176 1.02 11.39 -4.55
CA SER A 176 1.11 10.34 -5.57
C SER A 176 1.93 10.72 -6.81
N ASP A 177 2.34 11.99 -6.93
CA ASP A 177 3.12 12.43 -8.08
C ASP A 177 4.63 12.17 -7.93
N GLY A 178 5.05 11.69 -6.76
CA GLY A 178 6.44 11.37 -6.42
C GLY A 178 6.84 11.95 -5.08
N LYS A 179 8.10 11.78 -4.69
CA LYS A 179 8.68 12.31 -3.45
C LYS A 179 9.30 13.69 -3.67
N VAL A 180 9.26 14.52 -2.65
CA VAL A 180 10.00 15.78 -2.59
C VAL A 180 11.28 15.54 -1.80
N ILE A 181 12.40 15.98 -2.34
CA ILE A 181 13.72 15.90 -1.70
C ILE A 181 14.17 17.31 -1.33
N PHE A 182 14.67 17.48 -0.11
CA PHE A 182 15.36 18.68 0.32
C PHE A 182 16.85 18.56 -0.04
N ASN A 183 17.37 19.55 -0.76
CA ASN A 183 18.79 19.65 -1.01
C ASN A 183 19.34 20.93 -0.33
N PRO A 184 20.03 20.81 0.81
CA PRO A 184 20.54 21.96 1.55
C PRO A 184 21.70 22.68 0.84
N THR A 185 22.25 22.10 -0.24
CA THR A 185 23.37 22.68 -0.98
C THR A 185 22.94 23.51 -2.20
N ILE A 186 21.65 23.53 -2.52
CA ILE A 186 21.13 24.44 -3.55
C ILE A 186 21.00 25.84 -2.94
N ILE A 187 21.82 26.79 -3.38
CA ILE A 187 21.80 28.20 -3.01
C ILE A 187 20.88 28.98 -3.94
#